data_925709101fd220ae86d9f5b6c3be49d6
#
_entry.id   925709101fd220ae86d9f5b6c3be49d6
#
_cell.length_a   1.000
_cell.length_b   1.000
_cell.length_c   1.000
_cell.angle_alpha   90.00
_cell.angle_beta   90.00
_cell.angle_gamma   90.00
#
_symmetry.space_group_name_H-M   'P 1'
#
loop_
_entity.id
_entity.type
_entity.pdbx_description
1 polymer ?
#
loop_
_entity_poly.entity_id
_entity_poly.type
_entity_poly.pdbx_seq_one_letter_code
_entity_poly.pdbx_strand_id
1 'polypeptide(L)'
;YEKNKSIELDEGYGIQLSTNSIKLLNKIGFNTLENKDKFNPEKIDFYEIKQEKKICDLNISEFNYENCKYMTIKRFKLVEFLKDRLDVNLIKYDYNVQKIEKNNDDISLTFNKNYKVICDRLIISDGIFSKGKSLISNNGIKPAFNNSIAIRGNILRNNLNNLNEKNISLFMGHNFHYVIYPVNNDNEAYNFIGVLKYELTEKELDNYGLFKEEVFIKGVKDKLQNKISSTILDNLNNIKCFPVFISKGFFKPGNNIFLVGDAFYAFPPSFAQGASQSIESGSELYDCITNYKNDFYDNRILKVKMINNRSKLNQFAFHLSNPIIVFFRNISLKILTKNKKFLANYLGRIYKN
;
A
#
# COMPACT_ATOMS: atom_id res chain seq x y z
N TYR A 1 19.99 7.31 4.21
CA TYR A 1 19.72 8.54 4.97
C TYR A 1 18.23 8.64 5.23
N GLU A 2 17.83 8.83 6.49
CA GLU A 2 16.46 8.96 6.96
C GLU A 2 16.30 10.31 7.67
N LYS A 3 15.24 11.06 7.36
CA LYS A 3 14.98 12.37 7.97
C LYS A 3 14.52 12.29 9.43
N ASN A 4 13.88 11.20 9.82
CA ASN A 4 13.43 10.98 11.19
C ASN A 4 14.61 10.57 12.08
N LYS A 5 14.47 10.79 13.38
CA LYS A 5 15.51 10.42 14.36
C LYS A 5 15.58 8.92 14.63
N SER A 6 14.52 8.19 14.27
CA SER A 6 14.40 6.74 14.40
C SER A 6 13.36 6.20 13.44
N ILE A 7 13.36 4.90 13.20
CA ILE A 7 12.24 4.22 12.54
C ILE A 7 11.19 3.91 13.61
N GLU A 8 10.01 4.54 13.48
CA GLU A 8 8.88 4.23 14.36
C GLU A 8 8.27 2.89 13.93
N LEU A 9 8.30 1.91 14.84
CA LEU A 9 7.75 0.57 14.63
C LEU A 9 6.36 0.40 15.25
N ASP A 10 5.86 1.40 15.96
CA ASP A 10 4.63 1.31 16.78
C ASP A 10 3.33 1.34 15.96
N GLU A 11 3.39 1.48 14.63
CA GLU A 11 2.20 1.41 13.80
C GLU A 11 1.75 -0.04 13.62
N GLY A 12 0.80 -0.47 14.47
CA GLY A 12 0.23 -1.82 14.48
C GLY A 12 -0.67 -2.19 13.29
N TYR A 13 -0.58 -1.46 12.15
CA TYR A 13 -1.40 -1.75 10.98
C TYR A 13 -0.93 -2.95 10.20
N GLY A 14 -1.93 -3.64 9.64
CA GLY A 14 -1.69 -4.71 8.70
C GLY A 14 -1.34 -4.21 7.30
N ILE A 15 -0.57 -5.03 6.60
CA ILE A 15 -0.34 -4.94 5.16
C ILE A 15 -0.59 -6.29 4.50
N GLN A 16 -0.83 -6.26 3.20
CA GLN A 16 -1.00 -7.44 2.38
C GLN A 16 0.21 -7.54 1.43
N LEU A 17 0.77 -8.72 1.32
CA LEU A 17 1.90 -9.04 0.45
C LEU A 17 1.51 -10.13 -0.54
N SER A 18 1.57 -9.82 -1.81
CA SER A 18 1.29 -10.79 -2.87
C SER A 18 2.50 -11.69 -3.15
N THR A 19 2.26 -12.82 -3.78
CA THR A 19 3.23 -13.90 -3.98
C THR A 19 4.51 -13.46 -4.67
N ASN A 20 4.46 -12.51 -5.63
CA ASN A 20 5.63 -11.92 -6.25
C ASN A 20 6.57 -11.26 -5.23
N SER A 21 6.03 -10.45 -4.31
CA SER A 21 6.86 -9.82 -3.27
C SER A 21 7.39 -10.82 -2.25
N ILE A 22 6.61 -11.85 -1.91
CA ILE A 22 7.08 -12.94 -1.03
C ILE A 22 8.24 -13.70 -1.67
N LYS A 23 8.17 -13.99 -2.99
CA LYS A 23 9.29 -14.60 -3.73
C LYS A 23 10.59 -13.79 -3.58
N LEU A 24 10.50 -12.48 -3.71
CA LEU A 24 11.65 -11.58 -3.60
C LEU A 24 12.18 -11.50 -2.16
N LEU A 25 11.29 -11.37 -1.19
CA LEU A 25 11.66 -11.35 0.23
C LEU A 25 12.28 -12.68 0.69
N ASN A 26 11.82 -13.80 0.16
CA ASN A 26 12.38 -15.12 0.49
C ASN A 26 13.84 -15.25 0.03
N LYS A 27 14.29 -14.54 -1.00
CA LYS A 27 15.71 -14.48 -1.40
C LYS A 27 16.62 -13.92 -0.31
N ILE A 28 16.06 -13.11 0.61
CA ILE A 28 16.77 -12.54 1.74
C ILE A 28 16.38 -13.17 3.09
N GLY A 29 15.72 -14.35 3.05
CA GLY A 29 15.43 -15.14 4.24
C GLY A 29 14.07 -14.88 4.91
N PHE A 30 13.09 -14.24 4.22
CA PHE A 30 11.78 -13.96 4.80
C PHE A 30 10.94 -15.18 5.13
N ASN A 31 11.23 -16.32 4.50
CA ASN A 31 10.62 -17.61 4.80
C ASN A 31 10.90 -18.12 6.22
N THR A 32 11.94 -17.58 6.90
CA THR A 32 12.25 -17.91 8.31
C THR A 32 11.35 -17.19 9.31
N LEU A 33 10.51 -16.22 8.86
CA LEU A 33 9.58 -15.52 9.75
C LEU A 33 8.64 -16.54 10.43
N GLU A 34 8.48 -16.41 11.75
CA GLU A 34 7.68 -17.31 12.55
C GLU A 34 6.19 -17.29 12.12
N ASN A 35 5.53 -18.44 12.22
CA ASN A 35 4.12 -18.54 11.83
C ASN A 35 3.19 -17.66 12.67
N LYS A 36 3.55 -17.39 13.94
CA LYS A 36 2.78 -16.49 14.80
C LYS A 36 2.76 -15.04 14.32
N ASP A 37 3.76 -14.61 13.53
CA ASP A 37 3.91 -13.22 13.07
C ASP A 37 3.26 -12.95 11.71
N LYS A 38 2.72 -13.97 11.04
CA LYS A 38 2.15 -13.89 9.70
C LYS A 38 0.84 -14.66 9.60
N PHE A 39 0.04 -14.35 8.57
CA PHE A 39 -1.14 -15.10 8.22
C PHE A 39 -1.21 -15.31 6.70
N ASN A 40 -1.68 -16.47 6.25
CA ASN A 40 -1.85 -16.79 4.83
C ASN A 40 -3.34 -16.99 4.51
N PRO A 41 -4.05 -15.94 4.07
CA PRO A 41 -5.46 -16.05 3.75
C PRO A 41 -5.69 -16.94 2.52
N GLU A 42 -6.79 -17.70 2.56
CA GLU A 42 -7.16 -18.62 1.47
C GLU A 42 -7.92 -17.87 0.36
N LYS A 43 -8.84 -16.98 0.76
CA LYS A 43 -9.76 -16.29 -0.15
C LYS A 43 -9.93 -14.82 0.20
N ILE A 44 -10.49 -14.08 -0.75
CA ILE A 44 -11.11 -12.79 -0.51
C ILE A 44 -12.63 -12.98 -0.64
N ASP A 45 -13.36 -12.77 0.44
CA ASP A 45 -14.81 -12.77 0.47
C ASP A 45 -15.33 -11.36 0.19
N PHE A 46 -16.23 -11.23 -0.79
CA PHE A 46 -16.83 -9.97 -1.16
C PHE A 46 -18.23 -9.85 -0.55
N TYR A 47 -18.47 -8.74 0.15
CA TYR A 47 -19.73 -8.46 0.84
C TYR A 47 -20.35 -7.15 0.37
N GLU A 48 -21.67 -7.07 0.46
CA GLU A 48 -22.40 -5.81 0.42
C GLU A 48 -22.47 -5.22 1.84
N ILE A 49 -22.12 -3.95 1.99
CA ILE A 49 -22.07 -3.31 3.32
C ILE A 49 -23.42 -3.30 4.02
N LYS A 50 -24.51 -2.88 3.32
CA LYS A 50 -25.81 -2.64 3.96
C LYS A 50 -26.44 -3.88 4.57
N GLN A 51 -26.30 -5.03 3.90
CA GLN A 51 -26.91 -6.29 4.33
C GLN A 51 -25.92 -7.24 4.96
N GLU A 52 -24.63 -6.87 4.96
CA GLU A 52 -23.50 -7.75 5.33
C GLU A 52 -23.59 -9.12 4.61
N LYS A 53 -24.21 -9.12 3.42
CA LYS A 53 -24.45 -10.33 2.63
C LYS A 53 -23.25 -10.62 1.74
N LYS A 54 -22.74 -11.84 1.84
CA LYS A 54 -21.71 -12.34 0.94
C LYS A 54 -22.23 -12.44 -0.49
N ILE A 55 -21.49 -11.83 -1.42
CA ILE A 55 -21.78 -11.82 -2.85
C ILE A 55 -21.12 -13.02 -3.53
N CYS A 56 -19.81 -13.16 -3.33
CA CYS A 56 -18.97 -14.22 -3.89
C CYS A 56 -17.64 -14.27 -3.13
N ASP A 57 -16.77 -15.19 -3.52
CA ASP A 57 -15.38 -15.26 -3.08
C ASP A 57 -14.42 -15.38 -4.27
N LEU A 58 -13.18 -14.99 -4.02
CA LEU A 58 -12.06 -15.14 -4.92
C LEU A 58 -11.01 -16.00 -4.23
N ASN A 59 -10.69 -17.15 -4.78
CA ASN A 59 -9.64 -18.01 -4.26
C ASN A 59 -8.26 -17.44 -4.63
N ILE A 60 -7.60 -16.76 -3.70
CA ILE A 60 -6.26 -16.20 -3.89
C ILE A 60 -5.17 -17.25 -3.69
N SER A 61 -5.46 -18.36 -3.00
CA SER A 61 -4.52 -19.45 -2.80
C SER A 61 -4.14 -20.16 -4.11
N GLU A 62 -4.97 -20.08 -5.15
CA GLU A 62 -4.65 -20.58 -6.51
C GLU A 62 -3.45 -19.87 -7.16
N PHE A 63 -3.07 -18.71 -6.65
CA PHE A 63 -1.87 -17.98 -7.11
C PHE A 63 -0.64 -18.28 -6.27
N ASN A 64 -0.78 -19.05 -5.20
CA ASN A 64 0.34 -19.52 -4.41
C ASN A 64 1.17 -20.54 -5.23
N TYR A 65 2.47 -20.46 -5.12
CA TYR A 65 3.37 -21.41 -5.77
C TYR A 65 4.61 -21.62 -4.89
N GLU A 66 5.14 -22.83 -4.89
CA GLU A 66 6.28 -23.20 -4.04
C GLU A 66 6.07 -22.74 -2.58
N ASN A 67 7.04 -22.04 -2.00
CA ASN A 67 6.98 -21.45 -0.67
C ASN A 67 6.47 -20.00 -0.68
N CYS A 68 5.92 -19.54 -1.81
CA CYS A 68 5.42 -18.16 -1.99
C CYS A 68 3.90 -18.15 -1.83
N LYS A 69 3.41 -17.88 -0.62
CA LYS A 69 1.99 -17.76 -0.31
C LYS A 69 1.61 -16.29 -0.14
N TYR A 70 0.44 -15.91 -0.65
CA TYR A 70 -0.15 -14.61 -0.30
C TYR A 70 -0.18 -14.47 1.22
N MET A 71 0.19 -13.29 1.73
CA MET A 71 0.42 -13.11 3.17
C MET A 71 -0.16 -11.78 3.64
N THR A 72 -0.70 -11.80 4.84
CA THR A 72 -0.99 -10.60 5.63
C THR A 72 -0.10 -10.59 6.86
N ILE A 73 0.36 -9.40 7.25
CA ILE A 73 1.34 -9.22 8.32
C ILE A 73 1.21 -7.83 8.92
N LYS A 74 1.59 -7.64 10.17
CA LYS A 74 1.76 -6.29 10.73
C LYS A 74 2.90 -5.56 10.01
N ARG A 75 2.67 -4.31 9.60
CA ARG A 75 3.65 -3.53 8.84
C ARG A 75 5.01 -3.44 9.55
N PHE A 76 5.00 -3.24 10.86
CA PHE A 76 6.23 -3.13 11.62
C PHE A 76 7.10 -4.39 11.55
N LYS A 77 6.49 -5.60 11.48
CA LYS A 77 7.22 -6.86 11.35
C LYS A 77 7.99 -6.97 10.03
N LEU A 78 7.42 -6.45 8.94
CA LEU A 78 8.15 -6.36 7.68
C LEU A 78 9.31 -5.35 7.77
N VAL A 79 9.08 -4.20 8.39
CA VAL A 79 10.12 -3.16 8.54
C VAL A 79 11.24 -3.66 9.46
N GLU A 80 10.91 -4.30 10.58
CA GLU A 80 11.84 -4.94 11.50
C GLU A 80 12.70 -5.97 10.76
N PHE A 81 12.07 -6.90 10.05
CA PHE A 81 12.77 -7.91 9.24
C PHE A 81 13.76 -7.28 8.24
N LEU A 82 13.34 -6.25 7.51
CA LEU A 82 14.20 -5.57 6.54
C LEU A 82 15.37 -4.83 7.22
N LYS A 83 15.10 -4.18 8.36
CA LYS A 83 16.12 -3.48 9.14
C LYS A 83 17.17 -4.44 9.66
N ASP A 84 16.76 -5.61 10.15
CA ASP A 84 17.69 -6.62 10.71
C ASP A 84 18.60 -7.25 9.64
N ARG A 85 18.35 -7.02 8.36
CA ARG A 85 19.22 -7.43 7.24
C ARG A 85 20.26 -6.37 6.86
N LEU A 86 20.20 -5.20 7.48
CA LEU A 86 21.13 -4.11 7.24
C LEU A 86 22.12 -4.00 8.42
N ASP A 87 23.37 -3.69 8.13
CA ASP A 87 24.27 -3.19 9.16
C ASP A 87 23.70 -1.89 9.71
N VAL A 88 23.52 -1.82 11.04
CA VAL A 88 22.96 -0.65 11.71
C VAL A 88 23.73 0.64 11.40
N ASN A 89 25.03 0.55 11.11
CA ASN A 89 25.88 1.68 10.76
C ASN A 89 25.59 2.28 9.39
N LEU A 90 24.90 1.53 8.52
CA LEU A 90 24.51 2.00 7.17
C LEU A 90 23.34 2.96 7.21
N ILE A 91 22.51 2.93 8.26
CA ILE A 91 21.35 3.82 8.37
C ILE A 91 21.75 5.10 9.10
N LYS A 92 21.69 6.22 8.41
CA LYS A 92 21.98 7.54 8.99
C LYS A 92 20.66 8.27 9.24
N TYR A 93 20.31 8.44 10.51
CA TYR A 93 19.09 9.13 10.97
C TYR A 93 19.31 10.63 11.16
N ASP A 94 18.22 11.41 11.18
CA ASP A 94 18.23 12.88 11.31
C ASP A 94 18.94 13.60 10.15
N TYR A 95 18.87 12.99 8.94
CA TYR A 95 19.40 13.58 7.71
C TYR A 95 18.29 13.95 6.73
N ASN A 96 17.94 15.21 6.68
CA ASN A 96 16.96 15.76 5.76
C ASN A 96 17.65 16.41 4.56
N VAL A 97 17.46 15.86 3.36
CA VAL A 97 18.08 16.39 2.14
C VAL A 97 17.53 17.79 1.84
N GLN A 98 18.45 18.72 1.54
CA GLN A 98 18.12 20.11 1.23
C GLN A 98 18.48 20.47 -0.21
N LYS A 99 19.53 19.89 -0.77
CA LYS A 99 19.99 20.15 -2.14
C LYS A 99 20.51 18.87 -2.78
N ILE A 100 20.25 18.74 -4.07
CA ILE A 100 20.79 17.67 -4.92
C ILE A 100 21.34 18.33 -6.16
N GLU A 101 22.62 18.15 -6.43
CA GLU A 101 23.33 18.70 -7.58
C GLU A 101 23.98 17.57 -8.37
N LYS A 102 23.80 17.59 -9.67
CA LYS A 102 24.43 16.65 -10.58
C LYS A 102 25.62 17.34 -11.25
N ASN A 103 26.84 16.81 -11.05
CA ASN A 103 28.07 17.29 -11.63
C ASN A 103 28.67 16.17 -12.49
N ASN A 104 28.55 16.27 -13.81
CA ASN A 104 29.04 15.24 -14.75
C ASN A 104 28.62 13.82 -14.33
N ASP A 105 29.54 13.06 -13.73
CA ASP A 105 29.34 11.68 -13.32
C ASP A 105 28.96 11.54 -11.84
N ASP A 106 29.14 12.57 -11.04
CA ASP A 106 28.89 12.57 -9.59
C ASP A 106 27.59 13.29 -9.22
N ILE A 107 27.00 12.86 -8.11
CA ILE A 107 25.84 13.49 -7.49
C ILE A 107 26.22 13.99 -6.10
N SER A 108 26.09 15.30 -5.89
CA SER A 108 26.32 15.93 -4.60
C SER A 108 25.01 16.13 -3.84
N LEU A 109 24.96 15.65 -2.61
CA LEU A 109 23.83 15.80 -1.71
C LEU A 109 24.23 16.72 -0.57
N THR A 110 23.39 17.73 -0.28
CA THR A 110 23.53 18.55 0.92
C THR A 110 22.33 18.26 1.84
N PHE A 111 22.63 17.86 3.06
CA PHE A 111 21.67 17.65 4.12
C PHE A 111 21.60 18.82 5.11
N ASN A 112 20.70 18.75 6.10
CA ASN A 112 20.72 19.62 7.25
C ASN A 112 22.12 19.67 7.89
N LYS A 113 22.41 20.75 8.63
CA LYS A 113 23.74 21.00 9.26
C LYS A 113 24.90 21.10 8.25
N ASN A 114 24.60 21.42 6.99
CA ASN A 114 25.56 21.52 5.89
C ASN A 114 26.40 20.24 5.65
N TYR A 115 25.89 19.08 6.06
CA TYR A 115 26.55 17.80 5.79
C TYR A 115 26.45 17.47 4.30
N LYS A 116 27.59 17.22 3.66
CA LYS A 116 27.67 16.93 2.22
C LYS A 116 28.15 15.53 1.97
N VAL A 117 27.57 14.90 0.95
CA VAL A 117 27.93 13.57 0.46
C VAL A 117 28.02 13.61 -1.05
N ILE A 118 29.01 12.94 -1.61
CA ILE A 118 29.16 12.70 -3.05
C ILE A 118 28.94 11.22 -3.29
N CYS A 119 28.22 10.88 -4.34
CA CYS A 119 27.95 9.49 -4.72
C CYS A 119 27.81 9.34 -6.24
N ASP A 120 28.12 8.15 -6.75
CA ASP A 120 27.96 7.80 -8.18
C ASP A 120 26.50 7.54 -8.55
N ARG A 121 25.71 7.08 -7.59
CA ARG A 121 24.29 6.77 -7.79
C ARG A 121 23.45 7.20 -6.61
N LEU A 122 22.26 7.72 -6.90
CA LEU A 122 21.27 8.14 -5.91
C LEU A 122 19.96 7.37 -6.09
N ILE A 123 19.52 6.67 -5.04
CA ILE A 123 18.22 6.00 -4.99
C ILE A 123 17.32 6.79 -4.04
N ILE A 124 16.20 7.30 -4.56
CA ILE A 124 15.22 8.09 -3.82
C ILE A 124 14.01 7.22 -3.52
N SER A 125 13.75 6.97 -2.22
CA SER A 125 12.66 6.15 -1.71
C SER A 125 11.86 6.85 -0.60
N ASP A 126 11.81 8.18 -0.64
CA ASP A 126 11.25 9.06 0.40
C ASP A 126 9.73 9.27 0.31
N GLY A 127 9.04 8.36 -0.39
CA GLY A 127 7.59 8.27 -0.43
C GLY A 127 6.91 9.25 -1.39
N ILE A 128 5.57 9.34 -1.30
CA ILE A 128 4.77 10.10 -2.27
C ILE A 128 5.06 11.61 -2.26
N PHE A 129 5.39 12.17 -1.11
CA PHE A 129 5.79 13.57 -0.95
C PHE A 129 7.29 13.78 -1.13
N SER A 130 7.92 12.96 -1.93
CA SER A 130 9.34 12.92 -2.19
C SER A 130 9.96 14.31 -2.35
N LYS A 131 10.74 14.71 -1.36
CA LYS A 131 11.54 15.93 -1.42
C LYS A 131 12.68 15.78 -2.41
N GLY A 132 13.28 14.59 -2.47
CA GLY A 132 14.31 14.28 -3.45
C GLY A 132 13.82 14.46 -4.88
N LYS A 133 12.64 13.90 -5.23
CA LYS A 133 12.01 14.12 -6.54
C LYS A 133 11.72 15.59 -6.81
N SER A 134 11.20 16.31 -5.82
CA SER A 134 10.90 17.75 -5.96
C SER A 134 12.18 18.55 -6.28
N LEU A 135 13.28 18.29 -5.60
CA LEU A 135 14.56 18.97 -5.82
C LEU A 135 15.15 18.73 -7.21
N ILE A 136 15.00 17.51 -7.76
CA ILE A 136 15.55 17.18 -9.09
C ILE A 136 14.61 17.49 -10.24
N SER A 137 13.31 17.68 -10.00
CA SER A 137 12.30 18.01 -11.02
C SER A 137 11.94 19.49 -11.08
N ASN A 138 12.70 20.34 -10.42
CA ASN A 138 12.41 21.78 -10.30
C ASN A 138 10.94 22.04 -9.86
N ASN A 139 10.48 21.28 -8.85
CA ASN A 139 9.13 21.35 -8.29
C ASN A 139 7.97 21.03 -9.26
N GLY A 140 8.25 20.42 -10.44
CA GLY A 140 7.27 20.25 -11.50
C GLY A 140 6.19 19.19 -11.24
N ILE A 141 6.41 18.19 -10.34
CA ILE A 141 5.50 17.07 -10.18
C ILE A 141 5.09 16.92 -8.71
N LYS A 142 3.89 17.44 -8.41
CA LYS A 142 3.27 17.27 -7.09
C LYS A 142 2.24 16.13 -7.12
N PRO A 143 2.07 15.37 -6.02
CA PRO A 143 0.99 14.42 -5.89
C PRO A 143 -0.37 15.11 -5.88
N ALA A 144 -1.42 14.38 -6.26
CA ALA A 144 -2.79 14.88 -6.22
C ALA A 144 -3.59 14.15 -5.14
N PHE A 145 -4.44 14.88 -4.46
CA PHE A 145 -5.43 14.29 -3.57
C PHE A 145 -6.44 13.48 -4.38
N ASN A 146 -6.72 12.24 -3.96
CA ASN A 146 -7.62 11.31 -4.65
C ASN A 146 -9.07 11.42 -4.15
N ASN A 147 -9.46 12.55 -3.58
CA ASN A 147 -10.79 12.76 -2.99
C ASN A 147 -11.24 11.58 -2.09
N SER A 148 -10.32 11.05 -1.31
CA SER A 148 -10.61 9.95 -0.38
C SER A 148 -9.66 9.94 0.81
N ILE A 149 -10.15 9.41 1.93
CA ILE A 149 -9.37 9.16 3.14
C ILE A 149 -9.25 7.65 3.33
N ALA A 150 -8.06 7.18 3.64
CA ALA A 150 -7.83 5.85 4.17
C ALA A 150 -8.00 5.89 5.70
N ILE A 151 -8.88 5.05 6.22
CA ILE A 151 -9.17 4.90 7.64
C ILE A 151 -8.57 3.57 8.08
N ARG A 152 -7.66 3.61 9.04
CA ARG A 152 -7.00 2.41 9.58
C ARG A 152 -7.39 2.21 11.03
N GLY A 153 -7.50 0.96 11.43
CA GLY A 153 -7.80 0.59 12.79
C GLY A 153 -7.68 -0.91 13.01
N ASN A 154 -8.04 -1.35 14.21
CA ASN A 154 -8.04 -2.75 14.61
C ASN A 154 -9.39 -3.11 15.24
N ILE A 155 -9.83 -4.35 15.05
CA ILE A 155 -11.06 -4.90 15.66
C ILE A 155 -10.67 -6.19 16.35
N LEU A 156 -11.10 -6.38 17.60
CA LEU A 156 -10.90 -7.63 18.32
C LEU A 156 -11.73 -8.75 17.68
N ARG A 157 -11.16 -9.95 17.62
CA ARG A 157 -11.78 -11.12 17.00
C ARG A 157 -13.19 -11.43 17.52
N ASN A 158 -13.37 -11.38 18.83
CA ASN A 158 -14.64 -11.72 19.48
C ASN A 158 -15.83 -10.86 19.03
N ASN A 159 -15.56 -9.75 18.32
CA ASN A 159 -16.56 -8.82 17.80
C ASN A 159 -16.90 -9.07 16.32
N LEU A 160 -16.39 -10.17 15.72
CA LEU A 160 -16.51 -10.49 14.28
C LEU A 160 -17.14 -11.87 14.02
N ASN A 161 -18.19 -12.22 14.77
CA ASN A 161 -18.77 -13.57 14.82
C ASN A 161 -19.24 -14.18 13.49
N ASN A 162 -19.43 -13.36 12.44
CA ASN A 162 -19.98 -13.80 11.15
C ASN A 162 -18.94 -13.84 10.01
N LEU A 163 -17.68 -13.56 10.26
CA LEU A 163 -16.66 -13.55 9.22
C LEU A 163 -15.85 -14.83 9.22
N ASN A 164 -15.45 -15.26 8.03
CA ASN A 164 -14.56 -16.42 7.91
C ASN A 164 -13.14 -16.00 8.31
N GLU A 165 -12.65 -16.57 9.39
CA GLU A 165 -11.35 -16.26 9.99
C GLU A 165 -10.15 -16.59 9.09
N LYS A 166 -10.34 -17.47 8.09
CA LYS A 166 -9.30 -17.83 7.13
C LYS A 166 -9.21 -16.89 5.92
N ASN A 167 -10.12 -15.95 5.81
CA ASN A 167 -10.27 -15.14 4.62
C ASN A 167 -10.03 -13.65 4.89
N ILE A 168 -9.77 -12.91 3.82
CA ILE A 168 -9.89 -11.46 3.78
C ILE A 168 -11.35 -11.13 3.49
N SER A 169 -11.98 -10.28 4.28
CA SER A 169 -13.36 -9.83 4.08
C SER A 169 -13.37 -8.41 3.51
N LEU A 170 -13.88 -8.24 2.29
CA LEU A 170 -13.99 -6.97 1.58
C LEU A 170 -15.45 -6.57 1.43
N PHE A 171 -15.80 -5.41 1.98
CA PHE A 171 -17.14 -4.85 2.00
C PHE A 171 -17.24 -3.66 1.06
N MET A 172 -18.25 -3.67 0.19
CA MET A 172 -18.48 -2.65 -0.84
C MET A 172 -19.77 -1.89 -0.62
N GLY A 173 -19.72 -0.56 -0.74
CA GLY A 173 -20.91 0.29 -0.60
C GLY A 173 -20.74 1.67 -1.20
N HIS A 174 -21.75 2.51 -1.04
CA HIS A 174 -21.79 3.84 -1.61
C HIS A 174 -20.65 4.74 -1.12
N ASN A 175 -19.74 5.10 -2.03
CA ASN A 175 -18.60 5.98 -1.76
C ASN A 175 -17.68 5.50 -0.62
N PHE A 176 -17.75 4.19 -0.33
CA PHE A 176 -16.98 3.60 0.74
C PHE A 176 -16.80 2.10 0.52
N HIS A 177 -15.60 1.60 0.80
CA HIS A 177 -15.35 0.18 1.00
C HIS A 177 -14.38 0.00 2.16
N TYR A 178 -14.43 -1.17 2.79
CA TYR A 178 -13.46 -1.54 3.80
C TYR A 178 -13.07 -3.01 3.71
N VAL A 179 -11.91 -3.30 4.27
CA VAL A 179 -11.35 -4.64 4.30
C VAL A 179 -10.95 -4.99 5.72
N ILE A 180 -11.36 -6.17 6.17
CA ILE A 180 -10.97 -6.75 7.46
C ILE A 180 -10.20 -8.03 7.18
N TYR A 181 -9.06 -8.21 7.85
CA TYR A 181 -8.25 -9.41 7.70
C TYR A 181 -7.36 -9.66 8.92
N PRO A 182 -7.08 -10.94 9.24
CA PRO A 182 -6.09 -11.29 10.26
C PRO A 182 -4.68 -10.92 9.82
N VAL A 183 -3.79 -10.62 10.76
CA VAL A 183 -2.39 -10.23 10.47
C VAL A 183 -1.37 -11.18 11.08
N ASN A 184 -1.84 -12.13 11.87
CA ASN A 184 -1.04 -13.20 12.49
C ASN A 184 -1.94 -14.39 12.82
N ASN A 185 -1.35 -15.53 13.18
CA ASN A 185 -2.11 -16.73 13.51
C ASN A 185 -2.73 -16.72 14.93
N ASP A 186 -2.26 -15.86 15.83
CA ASP A 186 -2.84 -15.74 17.18
C ASP A 186 -4.23 -15.09 17.15
N ASN A 187 -4.57 -14.40 16.03
CA ASN A 187 -5.90 -13.90 15.68
C ASN A 187 -6.63 -13.11 16.79
N GLU A 188 -5.92 -12.47 17.70
CA GLU A 188 -6.53 -11.65 18.75
C GLU A 188 -7.18 -10.39 18.18
N ALA A 189 -6.57 -9.82 17.15
CA ALA A 189 -7.06 -8.62 16.49
C ALA A 189 -6.92 -8.69 14.98
N TYR A 190 -7.96 -8.18 14.30
CA TYR A 190 -8.00 -8.04 12.85
C TYR A 190 -7.65 -6.61 12.45
N ASN A 191 -6.93 -6.49 11.36
CA ASN A 191 -6.68 -5.20 10.73
C ASN A 191 -7.92 -4.72 9.99
N PHE A 192 -8.26 -3.46 10.18
CA PHE A 192 -9.29 -2.75 9.43
C PHE A 192 -8.63 -1.68 8.55
N ILE A 193 -9.03 -1.63 7.28
CA ILE A 193 -8.74 -0.53 6.39
C ILE A 193 -9.98 -0.15 5.60
N GLY A 194 -10.45 1.08 5.75
CA GLY A 194 -11.53 1.67 4.98
C GLY A 194 -11.01 2.72 4.00
N VAL A 195 -11.64 2.87 2.85
CA VAL A 195 -11.41 3.96 1.91
C VAL A 195 -12.73 4.68 1.68
N LEU A 196 -12.83 5.88 2.22
CA LEU A 196 -14.02 6.72 2.18
C LEU A 196 -13.81 7.86 1.18
N LYS A 197 -14.74 8.05 0.24
CA LYS A 197 -14.78 9.26 -0.57
C LYS A 197 -14.99 10.46 0.36
N TYR A 198 -14.08 11.42 0.30
CA TYR A 198 -14.04 12.56 1.21
C TYR A 198 -13.47 13.76 0.50
N GLU A 199 -14.10 14.91 0.66
CA GLU A 199 -13.64 16.17 0.10
C GLU A 199 -12.90 16.94 1.19
N LEU A 200 -11.74 17.45 0.85
CA LEU A 200 -10.90 18.29 1.69
C LEU A 200 -10.55 19.56 0.94
N THR A 201 -10.54 20.66 1.64
CA THR A 201 -10.06 21.95 1.13
C THR A 201 -8.53 21.94 1.04
N GLU A 202 -7.95 22.84 0.25
CA GLU A 202 -6.49 22.99 0.17
C GLU A 202 -5.86 23.29 1.54
N LYS A 203 -6.53 24.11 2.37
CA LYS A 203 -6.08 24.42 3.73
C LYS A 203 -6.02 23.20 4.63
N GLU A 204 -7.00 22.30 4.52
CA GLU A 204 -7.02 21.05 5.28
C GLU A 204 -5.95 20.09 4.79
N LEU A 205 -5.68 20.03 3.48
CA LEU A 205 -4.64 19.21 2.89
C LEU A 205 -3.23 19.65 3.28
N ASP A 206 -3.02 20.93 3.51
CA ASP A 206 -1.74 21.48 3.98
C ASP A 206 -1.52 21.29 5.49
N ASN A 207 -2.60 21.04 6.25
CA ASN A 207 -2.52 20.79 7.69
C ASN A 207 -2.50 19.28 8.02
N TYR A 208 -1.33 18.65 7.94
CA TYR A 208 -1.18 17.23 8.29
C TYR A 208 -1.52 16.89 9.74
N GLY A 209 -1.47 17.86 10.66
CA GLY A 209 -1.86 17.70 12.05
C GLY A 209 -3.34 17.36 12.20
N LEU A 210 -4.19 17.96 11.36
CA LEU A 210 -5.65 17.80 11.36
C LEU A 210 -6.09 16.33 11.41
N PHE A 211 -5.45 15.47 10.63
CA PHE A 211 -5.85 14.07 10.49
C PHE A 211 -5.57 13.22 11.74
N LYS A 212 -4.85 13.76 12.71
CA LYS A 212 -4.57 13.15 14.02
C LYS A 212 -5.47 13.71 15.13
N GLU A 213 -6.19 14.81 14.87
CA GLU A 213 -7.06 15.45 15.85
C GLU A 213 -8.30 14.59 16.12
N GLU A 214 -8.68 14.48 17.39
CA GLU A 214 -9.86 13.71 17.83
C GLU A 214 -11.15 14.22 17.17
N VAL A 215 -11.27 15.53 16.98
CA VAL A 215 -12.43 16.16 16.34
C VAL A 215 -12.58 15.68 14.90
N PHE A 216 -11.48 15.61 14.13
CA PHE A 216 -11.49 15.09 12.76
C PHE A 216 -11.86 13.61 12.74
N ILE A 217 -11.23 12.81 13.59
CA ILE A 217 -11.50 11.36 13.71
C ILE A 217 -12.97 11.12 14.08
N LYS A 218 -13.53 11.90 15.01
CA LYS A 218 -14.94 11.85 15.38
C LYS A 218 -15.84 12.17 14.19
N GLY A 219 -15.57 13.25 13.45
CA GLY A 219 -16.33 13.59 12.24
C GLY A 219 -16.28 12.51 11.15
N VAL A 220 -15.16 11.80 11.04
CA VAL A 220 -15.06 10.61 10.15
C VAL A 220 -15.92 9.47 10.69
N LYS A 221 -15.88 9.17 12.00
CA LYS A 221 -16.74 8.15 12.63
C LYS A 221 -18.22 8.45 12.40
N ASP A 222 -18.66 9.70 12.56
CA ASP A 222 -20.05 10.11 12.35
C ASP A 222 -20.50 9.86 10.90
N LYS A 223 -19.62 10.09 9.91
CA LYS A 223 -19.89 9.74 8.51
C LYS A 223 -19.96 8.24 8.26
N LEU A 224 -19.34 7.42 9.10
CA LEU A 224 -19.37 5.97 9.01
C LEU A 224 -20.60 5.35 9.67
N GLN A 225 -21.27 6.01 10.62
CA GLN A 225 -22.44 5.48 11.36
C GLN A 225 -23.56 4.95 10.44
N ASN A 226 -23.75 5.62 9.30
CA ASN A 226 -24.77 5.21 8.29
C ASN A 226 -24.21 4.30 7.19
N LYS A 227 -22.95 3.86 7.30
CA LYS A 227 -22.27 3.10 6.26
C LYS A 227 -21.83 1.71 6.71
N ILE A 228 -21.50 1.52 7.98
CA ILE A 228 -21.08 0.23 8.56
C ILE A 228 -21.96 -0.11 9.75
N SER A 229 -22.02 -1.39 10.11
CA SER A 229 -22.77 -1.82 11.29
C SER A 229 -22.20 -1.21 12.57
N SER A 230 -23.09 -0.95 13.54
CA SER A 230 -22.71 -0.48 14.86
C SER A 230 -21.71 -1.44 15.52
N THR A 231 -21.92 -2.75 15.37
CA THR A 231 -21.01 -3.78 15.89
C THR A 231 -19.56 -3.57 15.43
N ILE A 232 -19.33 -3.24 14.15
CA ILE A 232 -17.98 -2.96 13.64
C ILE A 232 -17.49 -1.60 14.12
N LEU A 233 -18.34 -0.56 14.02
CA LEU A 233 -17.94 0.82 14.32
C LEU A 233 -17.58 1.02 15.79
N ASP A 234 -18.39 0.46 16.69
CA ASP A 234 -18.21 0.59 18.14
C ASP A 234 -16.98 -0.17 18.66
N ASN A 235 -16.59 -1.23 17.93
CA ASN A 235 -15.43 -2.06 18.25
C ASN A 235 -14.16 -1.69 17.45
N LEU A 236 -14.21 -0.63 16.64
CA LEU A 236 -13.06 -0.16 15.89
C LEU A 236 -12.13 0.68 16.75
N ASN A 237 -10.96 0.14 17.05
CA ASN A 237 -9.96 0.74 17.91
C ASN A 237 -8.77 1.34 17.14
N ASN A 238 -8.01 2.22 17.78
CA ASN A 238 -6.78 2.83 17.23
C ASN A 238 -6.98 3.46 15.85
N ILE A 239 -8.09 4.21 15.69
CA ILE A 239 -8.43 4.82 14.41
C ILE A 239 -7.42 5.91 14.07
N LYS A 240 -6.88 5.83 12.86
CA LYS A 240 -6.09 6.87 12.24
C LYS A 240 -6.59 7.13 10.82
N CYS A 241 -6.58 8.39 10.43
CA CYS A 241 -7.04 8.84 9.13
C CYS A 241 -5.87 9.36 8.30
N PHE A 242 -5.84 9.02 7.02
CA PHE A 242 -4.79 9.42 6.09
C PHE A 242 -5.43 9.89 4.78
N PRO A 243 -5.20 11.14 4.33
CA PRO A 243 -5.63 11.54 3.00
C PRO A 243 -4.88 10.71 1.95
N VAL A 244 -5.61 10.21 0.97
CA VAL A 244 -5.03 9.41 -0.10
C VAL A 244 -4.52 10.33 -1.20
N PHE A 245 -3.23 10.33 -1.41
CA PHE A 245 -2.59 11.01 -2.53
C PHE A 245 -2.14 10.02 -3.59
N ILE A 246 -2.12 10.45 -4.84
CA ILE A 246 -1.70 9.66 -6.00
C ILE A 246 -0.77 10.48 -6.90
N SER A 247 0.05 9.80 -7.68
CA SER A 247 0.88 10.46 -8.68
C SER A 247 0.07 10.83 -9.92
N LYS A 248 0.30 12.04 -10.48
CA LYS A 248 -0.33 12.50 -11.72
C LYS A 248 0.40 12.04 -12.98
N GLY A 249 1.71 11.82 -12.88
CA GLY A 249 2.56 11.48 -14.03
C GLY A 249 3.82 10.74 -13.62
N PHE A 250 4.57 10.31 -14.62
CA PHE A 250 5.87 9.68 -14.45
C PHE A 250 6.98 10.71 -14.61
N PHE A 251 8.02 10.56 -13.81
CA PHE A 251 9.25 11.33 -13.93
C PHE A 251 10.43 10.38 -13.98
N LYS A 252 11.25 10.50 -15.02
CA LYS A 252 12.48 9.77 -15.20
C LYS A 252 13.64 10.75 -14.93
N PRO A 253 14.28 10.72 -13.78
CA PRO A 253 15.53 11.48 -13.59
C PRO A 253 16.64 10.88 -14.46
N GLY A 254 17.71 11.60 -14.67
CA GLY A 254 18.82 11.14 -15.52
C GLY A 254 19.53 9.87 -14.97
N ASN A 255 20.52 9.40 -15.73
CA ASN A 255 21.07 8.05 -15.69
C ASN A 255 21.54 7.47 -14.36
N ASN A 256 21.90 8.29 -13.38
CA ASN A 256 22.44 7.81 -12.09
C ASN A 256 21.50 8.11 -10.91
N ILE A 257 20.29 8.65 -11.18
CA ILE A 257 19.28 8.93 -10.14
C ILE A 257 18.06 8.07 -10.37
N PHE A 258 17.65 7.35 -9.35
CA PHE A 258 16.53 6.40 -9.42
C PHE A 258 15.47 6.73 -8.39
N LEU A 259 14.20 6.67 -8.79
CA LEU A 259 13.03 6.76 -7.92
C LEU A 259 12.42 5.36 -7.79
N VAL A 260 12.14 4.92 -6.56
CA VAL A 260 11.52 3.62 -6.28
C VAL A 260 10.28 3.76 -5.39
N GLY A 261 9.40 2.78 -5.43
CA GLY A 261 8.18 2.77 -4.64
C GLY A 261 7.28 3.98 -4.91
N ASP A 262 6.68 4.53 -3.85
CA ASP A 262 5.77 5.68 -3.94
C ASP A 262 6.48 6.98 -4.37
N ALA A 263 7.80 7.09 -4.16
CA ALA A 263 8.58 8.21 -4.70
C ALA A 263 8.57 8.22 -6.23
N PHE A 264 8.58 7.05 -6.87
CA PHE A 264 8.40 6.93 -8.31
C PHE A 264 6.95 7.15 -8.71
N TYR A 265 6.03 6.32 -8.18
CA TYR A 265 4.61 6.42 -8.52
C TYR A 265 3.71 5.79 -7.46
N ALA A 266 2.87 6.59 -6.86
CA ALA A 266 1.82 6.14 -5.95
C ALA A 266 0.46 6.06 -6.66
N PHE A 267 -0.32 5.03 -6.34
CA PHE A 267 -1.64 4.73 -6.90
C PHE A 267 -2.67 4.46 -5.78
N PRO A 268 -4.00 4.47 -6.09
CA PRO A 268 -5.02 4.22 -5.08
C PRO A 268 -4.84 2.88 -4.36
N PRO A 269 -5.20 2.77 -3.06
CA PRO A 269 -4.93 1.57 -2.25
C PRO A 269 -5.85 0.37 -2.57
N SER A 270 -6.88 0.54 -3.40
CA SER A 270 -7.96 -0.44 -3.63
C SER A 270 -7.56 -1.74 -4.35
N PHE A 271 -6.27 -1.97 -4.53
CA PHE A 271 -5.70 -3.20 -5.09
C PHE A 271 -4.64 -3.84 -4.18
N ALA A 272 -4.40 -3.27 -2.99
CA ALA A 272 -3.45 -3.77 -1.98
C ALA A 272 -2.03 -4.07 -2.51
N GLN A 273 -1.52 -3.29 -3.48
CA GLN A 273 -0.24 -3.53 -4.15
C GLN A 273 0.90 -2.59 -3.73
N GLY A 274 0.68 -1.58 -2.87
CA GLY A 274 1.69 -0.57 -2.56
C GLY A 274 3.00 -1.17 -2.05
N ALA A 275 2.96 -1.97 -0.99
CA ALA A 275 4.15 -2.61 -0.42
C ALA A 275 4.81 -3.58 -1.40
N SER A 276 4.01 -4.46 -2.05
CA SER A 276 4.52 -5.44 -3.02
C SER A 276 5.23 -4.76 -4.20
N GLN A 277 4.70 -3.63 -4.68
CA GLN A 277 5.31 -2.88 -5.78
C GLN A 277 6.56 -2.12 -5.37
N SER A 278 6.66 -1.67 -4.12
CA SER A 278 7.89 -1.08 -3.59
C SER A 278 9.01 -2.10 -3.50
N ILE A 279 8.71 -3.31 -2.99
CA ILE A 279 9.68 -4.43 -2.91
C ILE A 279 10.14 -4.84 -4.31
N GLU A 280 9.21 -5.00 -5.23
CA GLU A 280 9.50 -5.38 -6.61
C GLU A 280 10.34 -4.31 -7.32
N SER A 281 10.01 -3.03 -7.14
CA SER A 281 10.77 -1.90 -7.68
C SER A 281 12.23 -1.90 -7.18
N GLY A 282 12.46 -2.19 -5.90
CA GLY A 282 13.81 -2.30 -5.34
C GLY A 282 14.59 -3.46 -5.96
N SER A 283 13.96 -4.64 -6.13
CA SER A 283 14.60 -5.80 -6.74
C SER A 283 14.90 -5.57 -8.24
N GLU A 284 13.96 -5.02 -9.00
CA GLU A 284 14.18 -4.69 -10.42
C GLU A 284 15.32 -3.69 -10.60
N LEU A 285 15.39 -2.68 -9.73
CA LEU A 285 16.49 -1.71 -9.76
C LEU A 285 17.83 -2.37 -9.44
N TYR A 286 17.87 -3.24 -8.41
CA TYR A 286 19.08 -4.01 -8.09
C TYR A 286 19.56 -4.82 -9.30
N ASP A 287 18.65 -5.56 -9.94
CA ASP A 287 18.97 -6.36 -11.12
C ASP A 287 19.44 -5.50 -12.30
N CYS A 288 18.88 -4.29 -12.48
CA CYS A 288 19.33 -3.35 -13.50
C CYS A 288 20.74 -2.81 -13.23
N ILE A 289 21.02 -2.43 -11.99
CA ILE A 289 22.33 -1.86 -11.61
C ILE A 289 23.43 -2.93 -11.70
N THR A 290 23.17 -4.14 -11.22
CA THR A 290 24.17 -5.23 -11.20
C THR A 290 24.44 -5.81 -12.56
N ASN A 291 23.45 -5.81 -13.47
CA ASN A 291 23.57 -6.34 -14.83
C ASN A 291 23.79 -5.23 -15.89
N TYR A 292 24.07 -3.99 -15.48
CA TYR A 292 24.31 -2.84 -16.37
C TYR A 292 23.19 -2.60 -17.40
N LYS A 293 21.91 -2.81 -17.00
CA LYS A 293 20.73 -2.59 -17.85
C LYS A 293 20.18 -1.19 -17.66
N ASN A 294 19.65 -0.60 -18.74
CA ASN A 294 19.10 0.77 -18.73
C ASN A 294 17.58 0.83 -18.86
N ASP A 295 16.89 -0.31 -18.77
CA ASP A 295 15.45 -0.45 -19.04
C ASP A 295 14.54 -0.40 -17.81
N PHE A 296 15.09 -0.08 -16.62
CA PHE A 296 14.35 -0.04 -15.35
C PHE A 296 13.04 0.75 -15.45
N TYR A 297 13.11 1.99 -15.92
CA TYR A 297 11.91 2.83 -15.98
C TYR A 297 10.91 2.37 -17.02
N ASP A 298 11.34 1.84 -18.15
CA ASP A 298 10.44 1.42 -19.22
C ASP A 298 9.60 0.22 -18.78
N ASN A 299 10.21 -0.78 -18.16
CA ASN A 299 9.52 -1.92 -17.58
C ASN A 299 8.62 -1.49 -16.41
N ARG A 300 9.14 -0.64 -15.53
CA ARG A 300 8.42 -0.19 -14.34
C ARG A 300 7.17 0.62 -14.66
N ILE A 301 7.25 1.51 -15.66
CA ILE A 301 6.11 2.31 -16.12
C ILE A 301 4.98 1.42 -16.63
N LEU A 302 5.27 0.42 -17.45
CA LEU A 302 4.24 -0.49 -17.96
C LEU A 302 3.52 -1.22 -16.85
N LYS A 303 4.27 -1.75 -15.88
CA LYS A 303 3.71 -2.47 -14.73
C LYS A 303 2.87 -1.57 -13.84
N VAL A 304 3.39 -0.42 -13.48
CA VAL A 304 2.70 0.53 -12.61
C VAL A 304 1.44 1.11 -13.27
N LYS A 305 1.46 1.39 -14.58
CA LYS A 305 0.25 1.78 -15.33
C LYS A 305 -0.86 0.73 -15.23
N MET A 306 -0.50 -0.54 -15.41
CA MET A 306 -1.44 -1.66 -15.30
C MET A 306 -2.06 -1.73 -13.89
N ILE A 307 -1.24 -1.63 -12.84
CA ILE A 307 -1.69 -1.68 -11.45
C ILE A 307 -2.54 -0.47 -11.09
N ASN A 308 -2.14 0.73 -11.49
CA ASN A 308 -2.92 1.95 -11.28
C ASN A 308 -4.30 1.88 -11.92
N ASN A 309 -4.40 1.37 -13.16
CA ASN A 309 -5.69 1.20 -13.84
C ASN A 309 -6.59 0.20 -13.11
N ARG A 310 -6.04 -0.92 -12.61
CA ARG A 310 -6.78 -1.90 -11.81
C ARG A 310 -7.20 -1.33 -10.45
N SER A 311 -6.33 -0.58 -9.78
CA SER A 311 -6.67 0.10 -8.53
C SER A 311 -7.81 1.09 -8.70
N LYS A 312 -7.79 1.90 -9.76
CA LYS A 312 -8.88 2.84 -10.08
C LYS A 312 -10.17 2.12 -10.42
N LEU A 313 -10.11 1.05 -11.24
CA LEU A 313 -11.27 0.23 -11.58
C LEU A 313 -11.88 -0.42 -10.33
N ASN A 314 -11.06 -0.97 -9.46
CA ASN A 314 -11.53 -1.55 -8.19
C ASN A 314 -12.18 -0.48 -7.31
N GLN A 315 -11.55 0.68 -7.11
CA GLN A 315 -12.13 1.76 -6.31
C GLN A 315 -13.49 2.20 -6.88
N PHE A 316 -13.59 2.36 -8.18
CA PHE A 316 -14.85 2.68 -8.85
C PHE A 316 -15.92 1.59 -8.61
N ALA A 317 -15.57 0.33 -8.86
CA ALA A 317 -16.52 -0.79 -8.70
C ALA A 317 -16.97 -0.97 -7.24
N PHE A 318 -16.05 -0.77 -6.27
CA PHE A 318 -16.36 -0.92 -4.85
C PHE A 318 -17.23 0.22 -4.31
N HIS A 319 -17.23 1.40 -4.95
CA HIS A 319 -17.96 2.60 -4.52
C HIS A 319 -19.28 2.84 -5.25
N LEU A 320 -19.71 1.93 -6.11
CA LEU A 320 -20.99 2.05 -6.85
C LEU A 320 -22.18 2.12 -5.90
N SER A 321 -23.17 2.96 -6.26
CA SER A 321 -24.34 3.24 -5.45
C SER A 321 -25.68 3.01 -6.16
N ASN A 322 -25.72 3.14 -7.49
CA ASN A 322 -26.95 2.91 -8.25
C ASN A 322 -27.34 1.43 -8.16
N PRO A 323 -28.55 1.08 -7.71
CA PRO A 323 -28.97 -0.30 -7.47
C PRO A 323 -28.87 -1.20 -8.71
N ILE A 324 -29.17 -0.68 -9.89
CA ILE A 324 -29.10 -1.44 -11.15
C ILE A 324 -27.64 -1.75 -11.48
N ILE A 325 -26.76 -0.76 -11.37
CA ILE A 325 -25.33 -0.94 -11.66
C ILE A 325 -24.70 -1.87 -10.62
N VAL A 326 -25.07 -1.75 -9.34
CA VAL A 326 -24.63 -2.65 -8.26
C VAL A 326 -25.07 -4.09 -8.53
N PHE A 327 -26.29 -4.31 -9.01
CA PHE A 327 -26.78 -5.63 -9.40
C PHE A 327 -25.89 -6.26 -10.50
N PHE A 328 -25.61 -5.51 -11.57
CA PHE A 328 -24.71 -5.99 -12.65
C PHE A 328 -23.27 -6.18 -12.17
N ARG A 329 -22.75 -5.31 -11.31
CA ARG A 329 -21.44 -5.50 -10.66
C ARG A 329 -21.40 -6.83 -9.90
N ASN A 330 -22.43 -7.12 -9.11
CA ASN A 330 -22.48 -8.35 -8.30
C ASN A 330 -22.52 -9.60 -9.17
N ILE A 331 -23.27 -9.60 -10.27
CA ILE A 331 -23.26 -10.69 -11.25
C ILE A 331 -21.87 -10.82 -11.89
N SER A 332 -21.29 -9.71 -12.35
CA SER A 332 -19.97 -9.70 -12.95
C SER A 332 -18.88 -10.26 -12.01
N LEU A 333 -18.91 -9.88 -10.74
CA LEU A 333 -17.98 -10.42 -9.73
C LEU A 333 -18.15 -11.94 -9.59
N LYS A 334 -19.37 -12.47 -9.50
CA LYS A 334 -19.64 -13.90 -9.40
C LYS A 334 -19.07 -14.69 -10.59
N ILE A 335 -19.11 -14.12 -11.78
CA ILE A 335 -18.62 -14.75 -13.01
C ILE A 335 -17.09 -14.61 -13.07
N LEU A 336 -16.55 -13.41 -12.87
CA LEU A 336 -15.15 -13.11 -13.05
C LEU A 336 -14.26 -13.79 -12.01
N THR A 337 -14.73 -13.91 -10.76
CA THR A 337 -13.97 -14.61 -9.69
C THR A 337 -13.83 -16.11 -9.90
N LYS A 338 -14.63 -16.70 -10.82
CA LYS A 338 -14.55 -18.11 -11.22
C LYS A 338 -13.89 -18.31 -12.59
N ASN A 339 -13.68 -17.25 -13.34
CA ASN A 339 -13.09 -17.31 -14.67
C ASN A 339 -11.55 -17.36 -14.59
N LYS A 340 -10.98 -18.56 -14.71
CA LYS A 340 -9.52 -18.79 -14.62
C LYS A 340 -8.72 -17.94 -15.62
N LYS A 341 -9.21 -17.79 -16.87
CA LYS A 341 -8.54 -17.00 -17.90
C LYS A 341 -8.50 -15.50 -17.54
N PHE A 342 -9.61 -14.98 -17.03
CA PHE A 342 -9.68 -13.62 -16.53
C PHE A 342 -8.71 -13.42 -15.34
N LEU A 343 -8.77 -14.31 -14.36
CA LEU A 343 -7.93 -14.23 -13.17
C LEU A 343 -6.43 -14.35 -13.48
N ALA A 344 -6.06 -15.24 -14.40
CA ALA A 344 -4.67 -15.34 -14.87
C ALA A 344 -4.17 -14.02 -15.49
N ASN A 345 -5.02 -13.32 -16.23
CA ASN A 345 -4.70 -12.00 -16.77
C ASN A 345 -4.74 -10.89 -15.73
N TYR A 346 -5.74 -10.91 -14.84
CA TYR A 346 -6.01 -9.82 -13.89
C TYR A 346 -5.09 -9.85 -12.65
N LEU A 347 -4.85 -11.01 -12.07
CA LEU A 347 -3.98 -11.22 -10.92
C LEU A 347 -2.68 -11.92 -11.29
N GLY A 348 -2.74 -12.96 -12.12
CA GLY A 348 -1.59 -13.80 -12.43
C GLY A 348 -0.42 -13.03 -13.05
N ARG A 349 -0.69 -12.04 -13.90
CA ARG A 349 0.35 -11.16 -14.45
C ARG A 349 1.10 -10.31 -13.42
N ILE A 350 0.57 -10.18 -12.20
CA ILE A 350 1.23 -9.46 -11.11
C ILE A 350 1.86 -10.46 -10.15
N TYR A 351 1.12 -11.51 -9.80
CA TYR A 351 1.48 -12.41 -8.70
C TYR A 351 2.50 -13.48 -9.09
N LYS A 352 2.61 -13.83 -10.38
CA LYS A 352 3.49 -14.91 -10.86
C LYS A 352 4.73 -14.44 -11.63
N ASN A 353 4.95 -13.15 -11.73
CA ASN A 353 6.16 -12.62 -12.41
C ASN A 353 7.39 -12.67 -11.50
#